data_575ebb026efb0fe1a5bd5944f7c8e5f0
#
_entry.id   575ebb026efb0fe1a5bd5944f7c8e5f0
#
_cell.length_a   1.000
_cell.length_b   1.000
_cell.length_c   1.000
_cell.angle_alpha   90.00
_cell.angle_beta   90.00
_cell.angle_gamma   90.00
#
_symmetry.space_group_name_H-M   'P 1'
#
loop_
_entity.id
_entity.type
_entity.pdbx_description
1 polymer ?
#
loop_
_entity_poly.entity_id
_entity_poly.type
_entity_poly.pdbx_seq_one_letter_code
_entity_poly.pdbx_strand_id
1 'polypeptide(L)'
;DTGNRGRVISFPVGDFKLQFPIILSPLDNAGFTANRTAFCPPTPNLHSDVYCPKPLPPDLANTPQGAFPNQLYSALIRNGELFVPSIGAAPEPPVNFDVNVQALVHSVNATTLQENKGNHVNLNAQIKVELDSILPTPPTGLAALFGNDIVAVDANAEGTDYFFVSRGGNYVLKAKLVNGKLDIGAPSGVVRFQTGHIPTGIVVSPDGQRAYTNNEVGRSVSVLNLTGNTVVAPNISSTSLPKVGSLEHNLLMGKLVFHTALGTPDTGLTNTEFRKIDPVALRGKQSRNGWSSCASCHPAGLADGVTWIFANGPRQTIPLDSTYSKLAMGHDTRILNWSAVRGSNTDFNNNSRGVQGGTGFAANPTLVRDHGPTHGVSEALDLETLWIGSIRTLSMPQTAGLDKGRAVFEQHCAKCHGGAKWTKSQVLYRDNPALVNGAASDQGVQLAADGGGQIKSYTANGNSLDFLVDVDTYDPGNKLEIKANGQRALGESGFNVPSLLGVKYNAPHFHDGSAATLNEVYGKHLLEGGNTIAKTLSVTERGNLSAFLNALDGKATPMSSEADKFRGLP
;
A
#
# COMPACT_ATOMS: atom_id res chain seq x y z
N ASP A 1 -3.25 -0.86 -15.72
CA ASP A 1 -3.23 -1.98 -16.67
C ASP A 1 -3.19 -3.29 -15.88
N THR A 2 -4.20 -4.12 -16.02
CA THR A 2 -4.33 -5.42 -15.33
C THR A 2 -3.30 -6.47 -15.81
N GLY A 3 -2.44 -6.12 -16.76
CA GLY A 3 -1.44 -7.01 -17.34
C GLY A 3 -0.06 -6.97 -16.67
N ASN A 4 0.06 -6.48 -15.42
CA ASN A 4 1.34 -6.33 -14.71
C ASN A 4 2.38 -5.50 -15.48
N ARG A 5 1.94 -4.46 -16.19
CA ARG A 5 2.79 -3.60 -17.01
C ARG A 5 2.49 -2.13 -16.73
N GLY A 6 3.53 -1.33 -16.60
CA GLY A 6 3.41 0.11 -16.59
C GLY A 6 2.98 0.62 -17.97
N ARG A 7 2.22 1.69 -18.02
CA ARG A 7 1.77 2.29 -19.27
C ARG A 7 2.03 3.79 -19.29
N VAL A 8 2.71 4.24 -20.33
CA VAL A 8 2.87 5.66 -20.67
C VAL A 8 2.13 5.92 -21.98
N ILE A 9 1.51 7.07 -22.11
CA ILE A 9 0.80 7.45 -23.35
C ILE A 9 1.48 8.67 -23.92
N SER A 10 1.95 8.57 -25.15
CA SER A 10 2.38 9.69 -25.98
C SER A 10 1.24 10.13 -26.90
N PHE A 11 1.10 11.43 -27.11
CA PHE A 11 0.13 12.01 -28.03
C PHE A 11 0.65 13.32 -28.61
N PRO A 12 0.26 13.70 -29.86
CA PRO A 12 0.59 14.98 -30.44
C PRO A 12 -0.05 16.14 -29.67
N VAL A 13 0.67 17.23 -29.53
CA VAL A 13 0.11 18.48 -28.98
C VAL A 13 -1.01 18.95 -29.90
N GLY A 14 -2.21 19.09 -29.34
CA GLY A 14 -3.41 19.51 -30.09
C GLY A 14 -4.31 18.37 -30.57
N ASP A 15 -3.86 17.11 -30.49
CA ASP A 15 -4.71 15.94 -30.80
C ASP A 15 -4.59 14.85 -29.72
N PHE A 16 -5.31 15.01 -28.63
CA PHE A 16 -5.33 14.02 -27.53
C PHE A 16 -6.08 12.72 -27.85
N LYS A 17 -6.73 12.64 -29.00
CA LYS A 17 -7.43 11.40 -29.43
C LYS A 17 -6.44 10.43 -30.08
N LEU A 18 -5.41 10.94 -30.71
CA LEU A 18 -4.34 10.13 -31.29
C LEU A 18 -3.34 9.74 -30.20
N GLN A 19 -3.43 8.53 -29.70
CA GLN A 19 -2.62 8.05 -28.58
C GLN A 19 -1.71 6.92 -29.00
N PHE A 20 -0.45 7.00 -28.58
CA PHE A 20 0.56 5.97 -28.78
C PHE A 20 0.95 5.38 -27.43
N PRO A 21 0.40 4.22 -27.04
CA PRO A 21 0.74 3.58 -25.78
C PRO A 21 2.13 2.98 -25.81
N ILE A 22 2.92 3.28 -24.79
CA ILE A 22 4.21 2.66 -24.50
C ILE A 22 3.97 1.73 -23.31
N ILE A 23 4.14 0.45 -23.52
CA ILE A 23 3.98 -0.55 -22.48
C ILE A 23 5.37 -0.84 -21.90
N LEU A 24 5.54 -0.57 -20.61
CA LEU A 24 6.78 -0.82 -19.90
C LEU A 24 6.86 -2.28 -19.47
N SER A 25 7.93 -2.95 -19.85
CA SER A 25 8.19 -4.34 -19.52
C SER A 25 8.64 -4.50 -18.06
N PRO A 26 8.35 -5.62 -17.38
CA PRO A 26 8.97 -5.91 -16.10
C PRO A 26 10.49 -6.07 -16.24
N LEU A 27 11.20 -5.88 -15.14
CA LEU A 27 12.57 -6.35 -15.00
C LEU A 27 12.52 -7.83 -14.57
N ASP A 28 13.06 -8.73 -15.37
CA ASP A 28 13.08 -10.17 -15.05
C ASP A 28 13.97 -10.48 -13.85
N ASN A 29 14.96 -9.62 -13.59
CA ASN A 29 15.84 -9.69 -12.44
C ASN A 29 15.95 -8.30 -11.80
N ALA A 30 15.31 -8.14 -10.66
CA ALA A 30 15.36 -6.91 -9.88
C ALA A 30 16.64 -6.77 -9.02
N GLY A 31 17.57 -7.72 -9.08
CA GLY A 31 18.78 -7.74 -8.24
C GLY A 31 18.57 -8.35 -6.85
N PHE A 32 17.43 -8.97 -6.63
CA PHE A 32 17.08 -9.66 -5.39
C PHE A 32 16.68 -11.10 -5.68
N THR A 33 16.84 -11.97 -4.67
CA THR A 33 16.39 -13.36 -4.72
C THR A 33 15.34 -13.63 -3.65
N ALA A 34 14.55 -14.66 -3.84
CA ALA A 34 13.50 -15.04 -2.90
C ALA A 34 14.04 -15.37 -1.49
N ASN A 35 15.26 -15.87 -1.41
CA ASN A 35 15.90 -16.29 -0.16
C ASN A 35 16.91 -15.26 0.33
N ARG A 36 16.49 -14.03 0.55
CA ARG A 36 17.37 -13.08 1.23
C ARG A 36 17.47 -13.44 2.71
N THR A 37 18.67 -13.83 3.15
CA THR A 37 18.94 -14.31 4.52
C THR A 37 18.57 -13.34 5.63
N ALA A 38 18.48 -12.05 5.34
CA ALA A 38 18.01 -11.05 6.28
C ALA A 38 16.53 -11.22 6.66
N PHE A 39 15.78 -11.90 5.83
CA PHE A 39 14.34 -12.10 5.99
C PHE A 39 13.99 -13.40 6.71
N CYS A 40 14.68 -14.48 6.35
CA CYS A 40 14.48 -15.78 6.95
C CYS A 40 15.69 -16.09 7.83
N PRO A 41 15.69 -15.67 9.11
CA PRO A 41 16.79 -15.99 10.01
C PRO A 41 16.93 -17.51 10.17
N PRO A 42 18.16 -18.01 10.35
CA PRO A 42 18.40 -19.44 10.53
C PRO A 42 17.73 -20.00 11.79
N THR A 43 17.41 -19.14 12.75
CA THR A 43 16.61 -19.48 13.95
C THR A 43 15.20 -18.94 13.78
N PRO A 44 14.17 -19.80 13.80
CA PRO A 44 12.78 -19.37 13.78
C PRO A 44 12.51 -18.37 14.91
N ASN A 45 11.92 -17.23 14.57
CA ASN A 45 11.30 -16.33 15.54
C ASN A 45 9.79 -16.31 15.30
N LEU A 46 9.03 -15.64 16.17
CA LEU A 46 7.57 -15.56 16.08
C LEU A 46 7.00 -15.14 14.70
N HIS A 47 7.84 -14.60 13.82
CA HIS A 47 7.45 -14.13 12.50
C HIS A 47 7.99 -15.04 11.37
N SER A 48 9.08 -15.78 11.62
CA SER A 48 9.70 -16.61 10.59
C SER A 48 8.83 -17.80 10.18
N ASP A 49 8.05 -18.37 11.08
CA ASP A 49 7.15 -19.47 10.76
C ASP A 49 5.98 -19.05 9.86
N VAL A 50 5.66 -17.75 9.85
CA VAL A 50 4.57 -17.18 9.05
C VAL A 50 5.08 -16.70 7.69
N TYR A 51 6.31 -16.18 7.61
CA TYR A 51 6.82 -15.48 6.42
C TYR A 51 7.97 -16.19 5.73
N CYS A 52 8.60 -17.17 6.37
CA CYS A 52 9.65 -17.97 5.78
C CYS A 52 9.15 -19.38 5.50
N PRO A 53 8.79 -19.72 4.26
CA PRO A 53 8.54 -21.10 3.92
C PRO A 53 9.75 -21.94 4.33
N LYS A 54 9.52 -23.09 4.97
CA LYS A 54 10.57 -24.08 5.25
C LYS A 54 11.22 -24.46 3.94
N PRO A 55 12.54 -24.70 3.97
CA PRO A 55 13.43 -24.07 3.02
C PRO A 55 12.80 -24.13 1.64
N LEU A 56 12.69 -23.00 0.99
CA LEU A 56 12.48 -22.99 -0.45
C LEU A 56 13.46 -24.01 -1.03
N PRO A 57 13.04 -24.87 -1.94
CA PRO A 57 13.98 -25.69 -2.69
C PRO A 57 15.14 -24.80 -3.15
N PRO A 58 16.39 -25.26 -3.08
CA PRO A 58 17.56 -24.42 -3.39
C PRO A 58 17.49 -23.70 -4.75
N ASP A 59 16.80 -24.30 -5.70
CA ASP A 59 16.52 -23.75 -7.02
C ASP A 59 15.58 -22.52 -6.95
N LEU A 60 14.54 -22.54 -6.12
CA LEU A 60 13.66 -21.39 -5.92
C LEU A 60 14.28 -20.32 -5.03
N ALA A 61 15.03 -20.72 -4.01
CA ALA A 61 15.70 -19.78 -3.09
C ALA A 61 16.65 -18.82 -3.81
N ASN A 62 17.34 -19.31 -4.82
CA ASN A 62 18.30 -18.54 -5.61
C ASN A 62 17.72 -17.96 -6.91
N THR A 63 16.44 -18.19 -7.19
CA THR A 63 15.79 -17.65 -8.37
C THR A 63 15.72 -16.12 -8.26
N PRO A 64 16.20 -15.37 -9.27
CA PRO A 64 16.04 -13.93 -9.32
C PRO A 64 14.57 -13.54 -9.25
N GLN A 65 14.25 -12.53 -8.45
CA GLN A 65 12.91 -11.97 -8.40
C GLN A 65 12.73 -10.96 -9.52
N GLY A 66 11.63 -11.08 -10.25
CA GLY A 66 11.17 -10.06 -11.19
C GLY A 66 10.52 -8.89 -10.46
N ALA A 67 10.49 -7.73 -11.09
CA ALA A 67 9.76 -6.56 -10.59
C ALA A 67 8.99 -5.88 -11.72
N PHE A 68 7.74 -5.54 -11.46
CA PHE A 68 6.82 -4.92 -12.40
C PHE A 68 6.72 -3.41 -12.13
N PRO A 69 6.77 -2.54 -13.16
CA PRO A 69 6.51 -1.11 -12.98
C PRO A 69 5.02 -0.94 -12.60
N ASN A 70 4.78 -0.39 -11.41
CA ASN A 70 3.42 -0.25 -10.88
C ASN A 70 2.97 1.21 -10.81
N GLN A 71 3.44 1.98 -9.84
CA GLN A 71 3.01 3.36 -9.64
C GLN A 71 3.96 4.32 -10.36
N LEU A 72 3.48 4.96 -11.42
CA LEU A 72 4.23 5.89 -12.26
C LEU A 72 3.79 7.32 -11.95
N TYR A 73 4.62 8.09 -11.24
CA TYR A 73 4.29 9.45 -10.82
C TYR A 73 4.96 10.53 -11.65
N SER A 74 6.05 10.21 -12.34
CA SER A 74 6.89 11.19 -13.03
C SER A 74 7.48 10.62 -14.31
N ALA A 75 7.85 11.51 -15.21
CA ALA A 75 8.57 11.19 -16.43
C ALA A 75 9.48 12.37 -16.81
N LEU A 76 10.66 12.10 -17.35
CA LEU A 76 11.63 13.10 -17.75
C LEU A 76 12.25 12.75 -19.09
N ILE A 77 12.26 13.69 -20.03
CA ILE A 77 13.00 13.54 -21.29
C ILE A 77 14.30 14.33 -21.19
N ARG A 78 15.42 13.65 -21.49
CA ARG A 78 16.74 14.26 -21.65
C ARG A 78 17.47 13.55 -22.79
N ASN A 79 18.07 14.35 -23.67
CA ASN A 79 18.89 13.86 -24.80
C ASN A 79 18.20 12.79 -25.66
N GLY A 80 16.89 12.94 -25.91
CA GLY A 80 16.11 12.00 -26.72
C GLY A 80 15.71 10.70 -25.99
N GLU A 81 16.02 10.58 -24.69
CA GLU A 81 15.63 9.45 -23.86
C GLU A 81 14.58 9.89 -22.83
N LEU A 82 13.52 9.11 -22.70
CA LEU A 82 12.48 9.26 -21.69
C LEU A 82 12.78 8.33 -20.52
N PHE A 83 13.01 8.89 -19.35
CA PHE A 83 13.17 8.16 -18.09
C PHE A 83 11.87 8.17 -17.32
N VAL A 84 11.41 6.98 -16.91
CA VAL A 84 10.16 6.78 -16.17
C VAL A 84 10.46 6.06 -14.86
N PRO A 85 10.62 6.80 -13.75
CA PRO A 85 10.71 6.17 -12.43
C PRO A 85 9.36 5.60 -12.03
N SER A 86 9.39 4.51 -11.30
CA SER A 86 8.18 3.88 -10.77
C SER A 86 8.44 3.20 -9.42
N ILE A 87 7.38 3.11 -8.62
CA ILE A 87 7.36 2.20 -7.49
C ILE A 87 7.09 0.82 -8.07
N GLY A 88 8.12 -0.03 -8.09
CA GLY A 88 8.02 -1.36 -8.65
C GLY A 88 7.41 -2.34 -7.65
N ALA A 89 6.71 -3.35 -8.17
CA ALA A 89 6.16 -4.43 -7.37
C ALA A 89 6.80 -5.76 -7.74
N ALA A 90 7.31 -6.47 -6.75
CA ALA A 90 7.79 -7.85 -6.85
C ALA A 90 6.91 -8.74 -5.95
N PRO A 91 5.69 -9.10 -6.40
CA PRO A 91 4.70 -9.75 -5.55
C PRO A 91 4.91 -11.25 -5.37
N GLU A 92 5.88 -11.84 -6.06
CA GLU A 92 6.10 -13.28 -6.06
C GLU A 92 6.54 -13.82 -4.69
N PRO A 93 6.13 -15.08 -4.34
CA PRO A 93 6.42 -15.65 -3.03
C PRO A 93 7.92 -15.90 -2.82
N PRO A 94 8.35 -15.81 -1.57
CA PRO A 94 7.59 -15.24 -0.45
C PRO A 94 7.58 -13.71 -0.50
N VAL A 95 6.49 -13.08 -0.05
CA VAL A 95 6.49 -11.64 0.24
C VAL A 95 7.58 -11.34 1.24
N ASN A 96 8.51 -10.48 0.85
CA ASN A 96 9.76 -10.31 1.54
C ASN A 96 10.06 -8.82 1.69
N PHE A 97 10.24 -8.32 2.91
CA PHE A 97 10.68 -6.95 3.08
C PHE A 97 12.05 -6.77 2.43
N ASP A 98 12.33 -5.56 1.97
CA ASP A 98 13.47 -5.17 1.14
C ASP A 98 13.58 -5.88 -0.23
N VAL A 99 12.56 -6.63 -0.65
CA VAL A 99 12.47 -7.25 -1.98
C VAL A 99 11.21 -6.82 -2.74
N ASN A 100 10.06 -6.75 -2.07
CA ASN A 100 8.74 -6.60 -2.70
C ASN A 100 8.51 -5.25 -3.38
N VAL A 101 8.94 -4.16 -2.77
CA VAL A 101 8.79 -2.81 -3.30
C VAL A 101 10.13 -2.35 -3.84
N GLN A 102 10.16 -1.93 -5.11
CA GLN A 102 11.40 -1.62 -5.80
C GLN A 102 11.38 -0.19 -6.37
N ALA A 103 12.57 0.38 -6.55
CA ALA A 103 12.78 1.70 -7.13
C ALA A 103 13.25 1.54 -8.59
N LEU A 104 12.29 1.32 -9.51
CA LEU A 104 12.60 1.06 -10.91
C LEU A 104 12.70 2.35 -11.70
N VAL A 105 13.60 2.39 -12.69
CA VAL A 105 13.63 3.43 -13.71
C VAL A 105 13.69 2.76 -15.08
N HIS A 106 12.65 2.98 -15.88
CA HIS A 106 12.56 2.53 -17.26
C HIS A 106 13.11 3.61 -18.18
N SER A 107 13.72 3.16 -19.26
CA SER A 107 14.31 4.00 -20.30
C SER A 107 13.63 3.70 -21.63
N VAL A 108 13.17 4.74 -22.33
CA VAL A 108 12.44 4.66 -23.58
C VAL A 108 13.00 5.70 -24.55
N ASN A 109 13.30 5.31 -25.78
CA ASN A 109 13.67 6.27 -26.82
C ASN A 109 12.46 7.17 -27.14
N ALA A 110 12.60 8.47 -26.90
CA ALA A 110 11.50 9.43 -27.02
C ALA A 110 11.02 9.67 -28.45
N THR A 111 11.83 9.31 -29.45
CA THR A 111 11.49 9.45 -30.89
C THR A 111 10.78 8.20 -31.41
N THR A 112 11.35 7.02 -31.14
CA THR A 112 10.82 5.75 -31.67
C THR A 112 9.75 5.15 -30.76
N LEU A 113 9.61 5.65 -29.53
CA LEU A 113 8.72 5.15 -28.47
C LEU A 113 8.99 3.68 -28.09
N GLN A 114 10.20 3.19 -28.35
CA GLN A 114 10.62 1.84 -28.01
C GLN A 114 11.42 1.83 -26.71
N GLU A 115 11.16 0.81 -25.87
CA GLU A 115 11.91 0.61 -24.65
C GLU A 115 13.37 0.30 -24.90
N ASN A 116 14.24 0.91 -24.12
CA ASN A 116 15.67 0.64 -24.04
C ASN A 116 15.95 -0.32 -22.88
N LYS A 117 15.48 -1.58 -23.00
CA LYS A 117 15.51 -2.56 -21.91
C LYS A 117 16.89 -2.75 -21.30
N GLY A 118 17.95 -2.63 -22.10
CA GLY A 118 19.33 -2.69 -21.62
C GLY A 118 19.69 -1.59 -20.62
N ASN A 119 18.96 -0.49 -20.60
CA ASN A 119 19.20 0.67 -19.75
C ASN A 119 18.23 0.74 -18.54
N HIS A 120 17.28 -0.17 -18.43
CA HIS A 120 16.41 -0.26 -17.25
C HIS A 120 17.25 -0.56 -16.00
N VAL A 121 16.94 0.10 -14.90
CA VAL A 121 17.64 -0.11 -13.62
C VAL A 121 16.68 -0.23 -12.46
N ASN A 122 17.11 -0.96 -11.45
CA ASN A 122 16.56 -0.92 -10.11
C ASN A 122 17.55 -0.20 -9.19
N LEU A 123 17.21 1.01 -8.74
CA LEU A 123 18.06 1.79 -7.85
C LEU A 123 18.26 1.07 -6.50
N ASN A 124 17.26 0.31 -6.04
CA ASN A 124 17.36 -0.45 -4.80
C ASN A 124 18.39 -1.60 -4.92
N ALA A 125 18.57 -2.19 -6.10
CA ALA A 125 19.62 -3.17 -6.31
C ALA A 125 21.01 -2.56 -6.15
N GLN A 126 21.20 -1.33 -6.60
CA GLN A 126 22.46 -0.62 -6.39
C GLN A 126 22.65 -0.20 -4.93
N ILE A 127 21.59 0.26 -4.24
CA ILE A 127 21.62 0.55 -2.80
C ILE A 127 21.94 -0.73 -1.98
N LYS A 128 21.49 -1.88 -2.44
CA LYS A 128 21.85 -3.17 -1.83
C LYS A 128 23.37 -3.40 -1.84
N VAL A 129 24.05 -3.03 -2.93
CA VAL A 129 25.52 -3.12 -2.99
C VAL A 129 26.18 -2.22 -1.94
N GLU A 130 25.66 -1.01 -1.73
CA GLU A 130 26.11 -0.15 -0.63
C GLU A 130 25.85 -0.80 0.73
N LEU A 131 24.62 -1.29 0.97
CA LEU A 131 24.25 -1.93 2.23
C LEU A 131 25.15 -3.13 2.55
N ASP A 132 25.35 -4.01 1.58
CA ASP A 132 26.16 -5.23 1.73
C ASP A 132 27.64 -4.89 2.04
N SER A 133 28.14 -3.74 1.58
CA SER A 133 29.53 -3.28 1.83
C SER A 133 29.76 -2.78 3.26
N ILE A 134 28.71 -2.33 3.95
CA ILE A 134 28.83 -1.76 5.31
C ILE A 134 28.36 -2.72 6.41
N LEU A 135 27.72 -3.85 6.04
CA LEU A 135 27.34 -4.86 7.01
C LEU A 135 28.58 -5.60 7.54
N PRO A 136 28.63 -6.01 8.84
CA PRO A 136 27.53 -6.01 9.80
C PRO A 136 27.32 -4.69 10.56
N THR A 137 28.07 -3.63 10.27
CA THR A 137 27.91 -2.34 10.96
C THR A 137 26.55 -1.74 10.61
N PRO A 138 25.69 -1.44 11.59
CA PRO A 138 24.40 -0.83 11.32
C PRO A 138 24.58 0.52 10.61
N PRO A 139 23.90 0.77 9.47
CA PRO A 139 23.98 2.05 8.79
C PRO A 139 23.35 3.16 9.63
N THR A 140 23.92 4.36 9.55
CA THR A 140 23.45 5.56 10.25
C THR A 140 23.06 6.65 9.24
N GLY A 141 22.27 7.62 9.68
CA GLY A 141 21.83 8.73 8.85
C GLY A 141 21.13 8.24 7.57
N LEU A 142 21.50 8.79 6.43
CA LEU A 142 20.95 8.43 5.13
C LEU A 142 21.63 7.22 4.46
N ALA A 143 22.72 6.71 5.02
CA ALA A 143 23.45 5.60 4.42
C ALA A 143 22.56 4.36 4.25
N ALA A 144 22.68 3.69 3.13
CA ALA A 144 21.93 2.47 2.79
C ALA A 144 20.41 2.54 2.99
N LEU A 145 19.81 3.74 2.97
CA LEU A 145 18.37 3.88 2.85
C LEU A 145 17.94 3.52 1.43
N PHE A 146 17.01 2.59 1.32
CA PHE A 146 16.39 2.24 0.04
C PHE A 146 15.58 3.40 -0.54
N GLY A 147 15.44 3.42 -1.86
CA GLY A 147 14.57 4.34 -2.58
C GLY A 147 13.11 3.99 -2.36
N ASN A 148 12.55 4.48 -1.26
CA ASN A 148 11.13 4.30 -1.01
C ASN A 148 10.31 5.30 -1.80
N ASP A 149 9.32 4.80 -2.52
CA ASP A 149 8.35 5.59 -3.27
C ASP A 149 9.03 6.66 -4.12
N ILE A 150 9.73 6.24 -5.18
CA ILE A 150 10.37 7.15 -6.14
C ILE A 150 9.28 7.85 -6.96
N VAL A 151 8.96 9.09 -6.58
CA VAL A 151 7.79 9.83 -7.10
C VAL A 151 8.13 10.97 -8.06
N ALA A 152 9.39 11.40 -8.12
CA ALA A 152 9.79 12.47 -9.02
C ALA A 152 11.24 12.30 -9.47
N VAL A 153 11.54 12.86 -10.64
CA VAL A 153 12.87 12.91 -11.23
C VAL A 153 13.07 14.23 -11.94
N ASP A 154 14.27 14.79 -11.84
CA ASP A 154 14.78 15.83 -12.73
C ASP A 154 16.28 15.62 -12.97
N ALA A 155 16.86 16.36 -13.91
CA ALA A 155 18.28 16.25 -14.29
C ALA A 155 18.85 17.62 -14.63
N ASN A 156 20.20 17.71 -14.60
CA ASN A 156 20.88 18.87 -15.15
C ASN A 156 20.62 19.00 -16.68
N ALA A 157 20.92 20.17 -17.23
CA ALA A 157 20.65 20.47 -18.63
C ALA A 157 21.39 19.51 -19.59
N GLU A 158 22.59 19.10 -19.22
CA GLU A 158 23.45 18.18 -19.98
C GLU A 158 22.93 16.73 -19.96
N GLY A 159 22.02 16.38 -19.04
CA GLY A 159 21.52 15.02 -18.86
C GLY A 159 22.59 14.03 -18.40
N THR A 160 23.53 14.50 -17.59
CA THR A 160 24.59 13.67 -16.99
C THR A 160 24.32 13.29 -15.55
N ASP A 161 23.69 14.18 -14.79
CA ASP A 161 23.31 13.99 -13.39
C ASP A 161 21.79 13.99 -13.26
N TYR A 162 21.23 12.96 -12.64
CA TYR A 162 19.80 12.75 -12.38
C TYR A 162 19.53 12.73 -10.89
N PHE A 163 18.37 13.22 -10.51
CA PHE A 163 17.97 13.37 -9.11
C PHE A 163 16.59 12.77 -8.89
N PHE A 164 16.52 11.74 -8.05
CA PHE A 164 15.31 10.98 -7.76
C PHE A 164 14.79 11.28 -6.36
N VAL A 165 13.53 11.63 -6.25
CA VAL A 165 12.88 11.90 -4.96
C VAL A 165 12.40 10.61 -4.34
N SER A 166 12.96 10.25 -3.18
CA SER A 166 12.46 9.19 -2.30
C SER A 166 11.50 9.81 -1.28
N ARG A 167 10.20 9.66 -1.55
CA ARG A 167 9.13 10.31 -0.77
C ARG A 167 9.14 9.91 0.69
N GLY A 168 9.03 8.62 0.98
CA GLY A 168 8.99 8.09 2.35
C GLY A 168 10.36 8.07 3.03
N GLY A 169 11.45 8.13 2.25
CA GLY A 169 12.81 8.23 2.75
C GLY A 169 13.23 9.65 3.13
N ASN A 170 12.47 10.67 2.75
CA ASN A 170 12.77 12.09 2.96
C ASN A 170 14.15 12.49 2.44
N TYR A 171 14.50 12.03 1.24
CA TYR A 171 15.76 12.40 0.59
C TYR A 171 15.66 12.41 -0.93
N VAL A 172 16.64 13.05 -1.56
CA VAL A 172 16.90 12.97 -3.00
C VAL A 172 18.13 12.11 -3.23
N LEU A 173 18.04 11.13 -4.12
CA LEU A 173 19.14 10.28 -4.55
C LEU A 173 19.71 10.83 -5.85
N LYS A 174 21.04 11.02 -5.90
CA LYS A 174 21.77 11.39 -7.12
C LYS A 174 22.18 10.12 -7.87
N ALA A 175 22.02 10.14 -9.20
CA ALA A 175 22.58 9.14 -10.09
C ALA A 175 23.26 9.84 -11.28
N LYS A 176 24.25 9.20 -11.86
CA LYS A 176 24.91 9.64 -13.11
C LYS A 176 24.50 8.74 -14.27
N LEU A 177 24.41 9.31 -15.45
CA LEU A 177 24.23 8.52 -16.66
C LEU A 177 25.60 8.05 -17.17
N VAL A 178 25.85 6.74 -17.04
CA VAL A 178 27.11 6.10 -17.44
C VAL A 178 26.82 5.04 -18.50
N ASN A 179 27.32 5.21 -19.71
CA ASN A 179 27.08 4.30 -20.85
C ASN A 179 25.58 3.98 -21.06
N GLY A 180 24.72 5.00 -20.95
CA GLY A 180 23.27 4.88 -21.12
C GLY A 180 22.51 4.34 -19.89
N LYS A 181 23.19 3.94 -18.84
CA LYS A 181 22.58 3.46 -17.59
C LYS A 181 22.75 4.43 -16.44
N LEU A 182 21.77 4.48 -15.57
CA LEU A 182 21.85 5.25 -14.34
C LEU A 182 22.67 4.49 -13.29
N ASP A 183 23.64 5.17 -12.69
CA ASP A 183 24.56 4.67 -11.68
C ASP A 183 24.57 5.62 -10.47
N ILE A 184 24.28 5.10 -9.28
CA ILE A 184 24.30 5.88 -8.04
C ILE A 184 25.67 5.98 -7.39
N GLY A 185 26.68 5.29 -7.94
CA GLY A 185 28.05 5.30 -7.42
C GLY A 185 28.29 4.32 -6.26
N ALA A 186 27.47 3.27 -6.13
CA ALA A 186 27.70 2.24 -5.11
C ALA A 186 29.02 1.45 -5.35
N PRO A 187 29.70 0.98 -4.27
CA PRO A 187 29.26 0.99 -2.89
C PRO A 187 29.57 2.27 -2.10
N SER A 188 30.52 3.12 -2.51
CA SER A 188 31.07 4.17 -1.65
C SER A 188 30.81 5.60 -2.14
N GLY A 189 30.30 5.77 -3.36
CA GLY A 189 30.06 7.07 -4.01
C GLY A 189 28.60 7.54 -3.95
N VAL A 190 27.74 6.90 -3.19
CA VAL A 190 26.30 7.21 -3.18
C VAL A 190 26.07 8.56 -2.51
N VAL A 191 25.37 9.45 -3.23
CA VAL A 191 25.03 10.80 -2.76
C VAL A 191 23.53 10.90 -2.50
N ARG A 192 23.17 11.30 -1.27
CA ARG A 192 21.80 11.59 -0.86
C ARG A 192 21.72 12.97 -0.22
N PHE A 193 20.63 13.68 -0.51
CA PHE A 193 20.33 14.99 0.08
C PHE A 193 19.09 14.85 0.96
N GLN A 194 19.22 15.06 2.26
CA GLN A 194 18.08 15.07 3.17
C GLN A 194 17.16 16.23 2.84
N THR A 195 15.85 15.96 2.78
CA THR A 195 14.81 16.96 2.53
C THR A 195 13.96 17.22 3.77
N GLY A 196 12.99 18.10 3.65
CA GLY A 196 11.86 18.16 4.58
C GLY A 196 10.91 16.98 4.43
N HIS A 197 9.80 16.99 5.17
CA HIS A 197 8.88 15.87 5.29
C HIS A 197 8.08 15.63 4.01
N ILE A 198 8.18 14.40 3.52
CA ILE A 198 7.41 13.85 2.39
C ILE A 198 7.58 14.71 1.13
N PRO A 199 8.78 14.69 0.53
CA PRO A 199 9.05 15.36 -0.73
C PRO A 199 8.25 14.68 -1.86
N THR A 200 7.66 15.49 -2.75
CA THR A 200 6.79 15.00 -3.84
C THR A 200 7.20 15.53 -5.22
N GLY A 201 8.16 16.44 -5.28
CA GLY A 201 8.63 17.00 -6.53
C GLY A 201 10.04 17.56 -6.41
N ILE A 202 10.70 17.71 -7.55
CA ILE A 202 12.04 18.30 -7.65
C ILE A 202 12.15 19.10 -8.95
N VAL A 203 12.92 20.20 -8.90
CA VAL A 203 13.34 20.93 -10.07
C VAL A 203 14.82 21.31 -9.93
N VAL A 204 15.59 21.09 -10.97
CA VAL A 204 17.00 21.49 -11.09
C VAL A 204 17.09 22.86 -11.74
N SER A 205 17.91 23.76 -11.19
CA SER A 205 18.14 25.08 -11.78
C SER A 205 18.82 24.96 -13.16
N PRO A 206 18.55 25.91 -14.07
CA PRO A 206 19.12 25.86 -15.44
C PRO A 206 20.66 25.80 -15.49
N ASP A 207 21.33 26.36 -14.50
CA ASP A 207 22.78 26.33 -14.36
C ASP A 207 23.33 25.02 -13.75
N GLY A 208 22.43 24.09 -13.38
CA GLY A 208 22.80 22.81 -12.78
C GLY A 208 23.39 22.89 -11.36
N GLN A 209 23.41 24.08 -10.72
CA GLN A 209 24.07 24.25 -9.43
C GLN A 209 23.16 23.99 -8.23
N ARG A 210 21.85 24.13 -8.42
CA ARG A 210 20.84 23.98 -7.35
C ARG A 210 19.75 23.02 -7.77
N ALA A 211 19.12 22.41 -6.77
CA ALA A 211 17.81 21.81 -6.93
C ALA A 211 16.89 22.22 -5.77
N TYR A 212 15.60 22.16 -6.04
CA TYR A 212 14.55 22.53 -5.10
C TYR A 212 13.54 21.40 -5.01
N THR A 213 13.20 20.97 -3.80
CA THR A 213 12.15 19.98 -3.58
C THR A 213 10.92 20.62 -2.96
N ASN A 214 9.75 20.16 -3.36
CA ASN A 214 8.50 20.46 -2.66
C ASN A 214 8.27 19.39 -1.59
N ASN A 215 8.18 19.77 -0.32
CA ASN A 215 7.94 18.88 0.81
C ASN A 215 6.50 19.06 1.28
N GLU A 216 5.64 18.16 0.86
CA GLU A 216 4.18 18.32 0.99
C GLU A 216 3.73 18.40 2.45
N VAL A 217 4.13 17.44 3.28
CA VAL A 217 3.72 17.41 4.70
C VAL A 217 4.47 18.47 5.51
N GLY A 218 5.72 18.71 5.21
CA GLY A 218 6.52 19.76 5.84
C GLY A 218 6.08 21.18 5.46
N ARG A 219 5.23 21.34 4.43
CA ARG A 219 4.85 22.64 3.86
C ARG A 219 6.06 23.53 3.63
N SER A 220 7.08 22.95 2.99
CA SER A 220 8.38 23.60 2.82
C SER A 220 9.03 23.25 1.49
N VAL A 221 10.08 24.00 1.17
CA VAL A 221 10.99 23.73 0.07
C VAL A 221 12.37 23.42 0.65
N SER A 222 13.04 22.38 0.16
CA SER A 222 14.46 22.17 0.43
C SER A 222 15.29 22.72 -0.72
N VAL A 223 16.43 23.33 -0.38
CA VAL A 223 17.42 23.83 -1.35
C VAL A 223 18.66 22.99 -1.29
N LEU A 224 19.01 22.36 -2.39
CA LEU A 224 20.16 21.47 -2.54
C LEU A 224 21.28 22.17 -3.32
N ASN A 225 22.53 22.01 -2.88
CA ASN A 225 23.72 22.38 -3.62
C ASN A 225 24.26 21.16 -4.35
N LEU A 226 24.06 21.10 -5.67
CA LEU A 226 24.41 19.96 -6.50
C LEU A 226 25.93 19.87 -6.75
N THR A 227 26.63 21.00 -6.79
CA THR A 227 28.09 21.04 -6.97
C THR A 227 28.83 20.51 -5.74
N GLY A 228 28.39 20.94 -4.55
CA GLY A 228 29.00 20.54 -3.30
C GLY A 228 28.40 19.27 -2.67
N ASN A 229 27.35 18.71 -3.26
CA ASN A 229 26.58 17.59 -2.72
C ASN A 229 26.13 17.82 -1.27
N THR A 230 25.61 19.01 -0.98
CA THR A 230 25.18 19.42 0.36
C THR A 230 23.76 19.99 0.35
N VAL A 231 23.11 20.00 1.50
CA VAL A 231 21.81 20.68 1.69
C VAL A 231 22.08 22.11 2.18
N VAL A 232 21.60 23.10 1.43
CA VAL A 232 21.72 24.53 1.80
C VAL A 232 20.69 24.90 2.85
N ALA A 233 19.44 24.50 2.62
CA ALA A 233 18.34 24.73 3.53
C ALA A 233 17.32 23.58 3.41
N PRO A 234 17.11 22.80 4.46
CA PRO A 234 16.20 21.65 4.39
C PRO A 234 14.71 22.04 4.41
N ASN A 235 14.35 23.19 4.99
CA ASN A 235 12.97 23.55 5.30
C ASN A 235 12.70 25.04 5.19
N ILE A 236 12.69 25.61 3.97
CA ILE A 236 12.16 26.96 3.74
C ILE A 236 10.64 26.86 3.70
N SER A 237 9.95 27.63 4.54
CA SER A 237 8.49 27.59 4.60
C SER A 237 7.87 28.04 3.28
N SER A 238 7.02 27.20 2.68
CA SER A 238 6.21 27.54 1.49
C SER A 238 4.84 28.06 1.87
N THR A 239 4.29 27.57 2.98
CA THR A 239 3.03 28.02 3.57
C THR A 239 3.05 27.75 5.07
N SER A 240 2.12 28.37 5.82
CA SER A 240 2.03 28.18 7.26
C SER A 240 1.66 26.74 7.63
N LEU A 241 2.31 26.22 8.65
CA LEU A 241 1.90 24.97 9.28
C LEU A 241 0.63 25.18 10.12
N PRO A 242 -0.21 24.17 10.28
CA PRO A 242 -1.36 24.25 11.16
C PRO A 242 -0.92 24.41 12.62
N LYS A 243 -1.78 25.04 13.43
CA LYS A 243 -1.54 25.19 14.86
C LYS A 243 -1.37 23.82 15.51
N VAL A 244 -0.29 23.65 16.26
CA VAL A 244 -0.01 22.43 17.03
C VAL A 244 -1.23 22.04 17.89
N GLY A 245 -1.61 20.78 17.85
CA GLY A 245 -2.77 20.20 18.53
C GLY A 245 -4.11 20.44 17.85
N SER A 246 -4.17 21.22 16.74
CA SER A 246 -5.41 21.35 15.96
C SER A 246 -5.72 20.06 15.18
N LEU A 247 -6.99 19.88 14.77
CA LEU A 247 -7.39 18.76 13.92
C LEU A 247 -6.56 18.68 12.63
N GLU A 248 -6.30 19.83 12.00
CA GLU A 248 -5.50 19.89 10.77
C GLU A 248 -4.05 19.43 11.04
N HIS A 249 -3.46 19.83 12.16
CA HIS A 249 -2.14 19.37 12.59
C HIS A 249 -2.14 17.86 12.77
N ASN A 250 -3.12 17.32 13.47
CA ASN A 250 -3.23 15.90 13.76
C ASN A 250 -3.44 15.07 12.48
N LEU A 251 -4.27 15.55 11.55
CA LEU A 251 -4.42 14.93 10.22
C LEU A 251 -3.10 14.92 9.44
N LEU A 252 -2.37 16.02 9.48
CA LEU A 252 -1.09 16.14 8.78
C LEU A 252 -0.02 15.22 9.41
N MET A 253 -0.03 15.07 10.75
CA MET A 253 0.82 14.10 11.45
C MET A 253 0.48 12.66 11.06
N GLY A 254 -0.80 12.31 11.01
CA GLY A 254 -1.24 10.99 10.54
C GLY A 254 -0.79 10.72 9.10
N LYS A 255 -0.85 11.73 8.23
CA LYS A 255 -0.30 11.65 6.88
C LYS A 255 1.21 11.40 6.87
N LEU A 256 1.97 12.02 7.78
CA LEU A 256 3.40 11.76 7.94
C LEU A 256 3.65 10.29 8.32
N VAL A 257 2.93 9.77 9.31
CA VAL A 257 3.08 8.36 9.76
C VAL A 257 2.81 7.40 8.62
N PHE A 258 1.76 7.65 7.84
CA PHE A 258 1.37 6.78 6.72
C PHE A 258 2.38 6.77 5.56
N HIS A 259 3.01 7.90 5.27
CA HIS A 259 3.92 8.04 4.11
C HIS A 259 5.38 7.84 4.45
N THR A 260 5.78 7.93 5.74
CA THR A 260 7.20 7.71 6.08
C THR A 260 7.58 6.24 5.97
N ALA A 261 8.71 5.96 5.36
CA ALA A 261 9.34 4.64 5.39
C ALA A 261 10.30 4.47 6.57
N LEU A 262 10.52 5.54 7.32
CA LEU A 262 11.52 5.62 8.39
C LEU A 262 10.89 5.43 9.76
N GLY A 263 10.13 6.41 10.22
CA GLY A 263 9.44 6.37 11.50
C GLY A 263 9.08 7.74 12.05
N THR A 264 8.32 7.73 13.13
CA THR A 264 7.98 8.87 13.97
C THR A 264 8.09 8.46 15.44
N PRO A 265 8.08 9.39 16.41
CA PRO A 265 7.84 9.04 17.80
C PRO A 265 6.51 8.32 17.97
N ASP A 266 6.42 7.42 18.96
CA ASP A 266 5.15 6.72 19.26
C ASP A 266 4.15 7.64 19.96
N THR A 267 4.65 8.63 20.69
CA THR A 267 3.88 9.55 21.53
C THR A 267 4.38 10.98 21.42
N GLY A 268 3.59 11.94 21.87
CA GLY A 268 3.94 13.37 21.89
C GLY A 268 3.74 14.10 20.56
N LEU A 269 3.23 13.44 19.53
CA LEU A 269 3.06 14.01 18.21
C LEU A 269 2.03 15.13 18.16
N THR A 270 0.94 15.03 18.90
CA THR A 270 -0.12 16.06 18.98
C THR A 270 0.39 17.39 19.57
N ASN A 271 1.48 17.35 20.31
CA ASN A 271 2.10 18.51 20.97
C ASN A 271 3.44 18.93 20.35
N THR A 272 3.86 18.28 19.26
CA THR A 272 5.17 18.51 18.64
C THR A 272 5.02 19.24 17.30
N GLU A 273 5.84 20.25 17.09
CA GLU A 273 5.95 20.92 15.79
C GLU A 273 6.58 19.97 14.75
N PHE A 274 6.04 19.95 13.54
CA PHE A 274 6.51 19.09 12.45
C PHE A 274 8.03 19.13 12.26
N ARG A 275 8.61 20.32 12.23
CA ARG A 275 10.05 20.51 11.96
C ARG A 275 10.97 20.00 13.05
N LYS A 276 10.43 19.66 14.23
CA LYS A 276 11.19 19.04 15.34
C LYS A 276 11.24 17.52 15.24
N ILE A 277 10.48 16.92 14.34
CA ILE A 277 10.52 15.48 14.07
C ILE A 277 11.63 15.23 13.06
N ASP A 278 12.56 14.36 13.40
CA ASP A 278 13.57 13.84 12.47
C ASP A 278 13.30 12.36 12.17
N PRO A 279 12.61 12.03 11.06
CA PRO A 279 12.35 10.65 10.71
C PRO A 279 13.62 9.85 10.45
N VAL A 280 14.70 10.48 9.99
CA VAL A 280 15.98 9.81 9.72
C VAL A 280 16.59 9.28 11.02
N ALA A 281 16.48 10.02 12.11
CA ALA A 281 16.90 9.57 13.45
C ALA A 281 16.04 8.40 13.97
N LEU A 282 14.82 8.24 13.42
CA LEU A 282 13.85 7.20 13.79
C LEU A 282 13.77 6.07 12.75
N ARG A 283 14.74 6.00 11.85
CA ARG A 283 14.80 4.95 10.83
C ARG A 283 14.70 3.55 11.45
N GLY A 284 14.06 2.64 10.74
CA GLY A 284 13.86 1.27 11.18
C GLY A 284 12.60 1.05 12.02
N LYS A 285 11.80 2.08 12.29
CA LYS A 285 10.49 1.89 12.95
C LYS A 285 9.43 1.40 11.96
N GLN A 286 9.23 2.11 10.87
CA GLN A 286 8.25 1.71 9.86
C GLN A 286 8.73 0.51 9.06
N SER A 287 9.93 0.58 8.51
CA SER A 287 10.50 -0.50 7.72
C SER A 287 12.01 -0.58 7.89
N ARG A 288 12.56 -1.75 7.58
CA ARG A 288 14.01 -1.94 7.59
C ARG A 288 14.67 -1.13 6.48
N ASN A 289 15.63 -0.30 6.85
CA ASN A 289 16.38 0.57 5.92
C ASN A 289 15.49 1.45 5.02
N GLY A 290 14.29 1.79 5.48
CA GLY A 290 13.40 2.71 4.77
C GLY A 290 12.90 2.22 3.42
N TRP A 291 12.73 0.91 3.21
CA TRP A 291 12.38 0.37 1.91
C TRP A 291 10.88 0.51 1.55
N SER A 292 9.98 0.58 2.55
CA SER A 292 8.52 0.59 2.35
C SER A 292 7.81 1.46 3.36
N SER A 293 6.71 2.05 2.94
CA SER A 293 5.72 2.74 3.77
C SER A 293 4.32 2.15 3.54
N CYS A 294 3.30 2.58 4.27
CA CYS A 294 1.92 2.18 3.98
C CYS A 294 1.49 2.67 2.57
N ALA A 295 1.96 3.87 2.17
CA ALA A 295 1.69 4.44 0.87
C ALA A 295 2.29 3.66 -0.31
N SER A 296 3.29 2.79 -0.07
CA SER A 296 3.91 1.97 -1.13
C SER A 296 2.95 0.95 -1.72
N CYS A 297 2.00 0.44 -0.93
CA CYS A 297 0.93 -0.46 -1.39
C CYS A 297 -0.43 0.25 -1.48
N HIS A 298 -0.61 1.34 -0.71
CA HIS A 298 -1.86 2.11 -0.68
C HIS A 298 -1.66 3.54 -1.21
N PRO A 299 -1.40 3.71 -2.53
CA PRO A 299 -1.20 5.04 -3.13
C PRO A 299 -2.42 5.92 -2.88
N ALA A 300 -2.18 7.12 -2.35
CA ALA A 300 -3.23 8.06 -1.92
C ALA A 300 -4.28 7.45 -0.95
N GLY A 301 -3.91 6.38 -0.22
CA GLY A 301 -4.81 5.62 0.64
C GLY A 301 -5.77 4.69 -0.09
N LEU A 302 -5.56 4.44 -1.37
CA LEU A 302 -6.36 3.51 -2.17
C LEU A 302 -5.65 2.16 -2.34
N ALA A 303 -5.61 1.60 -3.54
CA ALA A 303 -4.97 0.32 -3.82
C ALA A 303 -4.02 0.44 -5.02
N ASP A 304 -2.94 -0.33 -4.98
CA ASP A 304 -1.94 -0.41 -6.05
C ASP A 304 -2.32 -1.37 -7.19
N GLY A 305 -3.44 -2.11 -7.05
CA GLY A 305 -3.88 -3.13 -8.00
C GLY A 305 -3.03 -4.40 -8.01
N VAL A 306 -2.15 -4.58 -7.02
CA VAL A 306 -1.26 -5.74 -6.92
C VAL A 306 -1.88 -6.80 -6.02
N THR A 307 -1.76 -8.06 -6.45
CA THR A 307 -2.01 -9.23 -5.61
C THR A 307 -0.68 -9.71 -5.04
N TRP A 308 -0.46 -9.43 -3.77
CA TRP A 308 0.74 -9.82 -3.05
C TRP A 308 0.62 -11.26 -2.54
N ILE A 309 1.66 -12.06 -2.71
CA ILE A 309 1.68 -13.44 -2.24
C ILE A 309 2.25 -13.49 -0.83
N PHE A 310 1.36 -13.49 0.15
CA PHE A 310 1.73 -13.63 1.56
C PHE A 310 1.85 -15.11 1.96
N ALA A 311 2.46 -15.36 3.11
CA ALA A 311 2.47 -16.70 3.71
C ALA A 311 1.04 -17.24 3.99
N ASN A 312 0.06 -16.35 4.09
CA ASN A 312 -1.36 -16.69 4.26
C ASN A 312 -2.13 -16.71 2.93
N GLY A 313 -1.42 -16.87 1.81
CA GLY A 313 -1.99 -16.91 0.47
C GLY A 313 -2.00 -15.56 -0.25
N PRO A 314 -2.46 -15.53 -1.51
CA PRO A 314 -2.53 -14.33 -2.31
C PRO A 314 -3.54 -13.34 -1.72
N ARG A 315 -3.14 -12.09 -1.61
CA ARG A 315 -4.00 -11.02 -1.05
C ARG A 315 -3.80 -9.75 -1.85
N GLN A 316 -4.87 -9.35 -2.53
CA GLN A 316 -4.90 -8.06 -3.21
C GLN A 316 -4.92 -6.92 -2.21
N THR A 317 -4.25 -5.82 -2.54
CA THR A 317 -4.33 -4.59 -1.75
C THR A 317 -5.76 -4.05 -1.73
N ILE A 318 -6.27 -3.75 -0.55
CA ILE A 318 -7.64 -3.25 -0.35
C ILE A 318 -7.60 -1.72 -0.19
N PRO A 319 -8.46 -0.95 -0.88
CA PRO A 319 -8.57 0.49 -0.67
C PRO A 319 -8.95 0.85 0.76
N LEU A 320 -8.39 1.94 1.27
CA LEU A 320 -8.61 2.37 2.66
C LEU A 320 -9.73 3.39 2.83
N ASP A 321 -10.30 3.91 1.75
CA ASP A 321 -11.37 4.92 1.74
C ASP A 321 -12.69 4.45 2.37
N SER A 322 -12.80 3.14 2.61
CA SER A 322 -13.94 2.49 3.27
C SER A 322 -13.58 1.84 4.61
N THR A 323 -12.42 2.16 5.18
CA THR A 323 -12.00 1.60 6.47
C THR A 323 -12.92 2.06 7.60
N TYR A 324 -13.36 3.30 7.57
CA TYR A 324 -14.29 3.91 8.52
C TYR A 324 -15.51 4.47 7.82
N SER A 325 -16.68 4.46 8.47
CA SER A 325 -17.76 5.30 8.00
C SER A 325 -17.41 6.77 8.27
N LYS A 326 -17.75 7.65 7.33
CA LYS A 326 -17.41 9.07 7.44
C LYS A 326 -18.14 9.82 8.57
N LEU A 327 -19.09 9.17 9.22
CA LEU A 327 -19.91 9.74 10.29
C LEU A 327 -19.40 9.41 11.69
N ALA A 328 -18.53 8.40 11.85
CA ALA A 328 -18.09 7.91 13.15
C ALA A 328 -16.64 7.36 13.10
N MET A 329 -15.68 8.23 12.85
CA MET A 329 -14.25 7.84 12.92
C MET A 329 -13.93 7.20 14.27
N GLY A 330 -13.28 6.04 14.24
CA GLY A 330 -12.78 5.33 15.42
C GLY A 330 -13.75 4.32 16.05
N HIS A 331 -15.04 4.37 15.75
CA HIS A 331 -16.05 3.47 16.35
C HIS A 331 -16.77 2.58 15.34
N ASP A 332 -16.44 2.73 14.06
CA ASP A 332 -17.08 2.00 12.96
C ASP A 332 -16.02 1.52 11.97
N THR A 333 -15.05 0.78 12.50
CA THR A 333 -13.97 0.20 11.68
C THR A 333 -14.49 -1.04 10.97
N ARG A 334 -14.21 -1.15 9.67
CA ARG A 334 -14.30 -2.43 8.99
C ARG A 334 -13.30 -3.40 9.62
N ILE A 335 -13.64 -4.68 9.74
CA ILE A 335 -12.63 -5.70 10.04
C ILE A 335 -11.62 -5.70 8.90
N LEU A 336 -10.34 -5.69 9.24
CA LEU A 336 -9.28 -5.43 8.27
C LEU A 336 -8.73 -6.75 7.71
N ASN A 337 -8.13 -6.68 6.52
CA ASN A 337 -7.66 -7.76 5.66
C ASN A 337 -8.78 -8.63 5.06
N TRP A 338 -8.44 -9.30 3.97
CA TRP A 338 -9.29 -10.31 3.37
C TRP A 338 -9.61 -11.48 4.32
N SER A 339 -8.67 -11.80 5.19
CA SER A 339 -8.81 -12.91 6.13
C SER A 339 -9.41 -12.50 7.49
N ALA A 340 -9.86 -11.26 7.66
CA ALA A 340 -10.46 -10.75 8.91
C ALA A 340 -9.57 -10.96 10.17
N VAL A 341 -8.26 -10.74 10.03
CA VAL A 341 -7.29 -10.99 11.11
C VAL A 341 -6.87 -9.74 11.89
N ARG A 342 -7.40 -8.57 11.54
CA ARG A 342 -7.10 -7.30 12.19
C ARG A 342 -8.37 -6.54 12.48
N GLY A 343 -8.48 -6.02 13.68
CA GLY A 343 -9.66 -5.25 14.11
C GLY A 343 -9.44 -3.74 14.08
N SER A 344 -8.20 -3.29 13.94
CA SER A 344 -7.87 -1.87 13.98
C SER A 344 -6.57 -1.55 13.26
N ASN A 345 -6.34 -0.27 13.01
CA ASN A 345 -5.09 0.19 12.43
C ASN A 345 -3.87 -0.07 13.33
N THR A 346 -4.06 -0.04 14.65
CA THR A 346 -2.99 -0.33 15.60
C THR A 346 -2.53 -1.79 15.49
N ASP A 347 -3.42 -2.73 15.17
CA ASP A 347 -3.06 -4.13 14.94
C ASP A 347 -2.13 -4.29 13.73
N PHE A 348 -2.17 -3.35 12.77
CA PHE A 348 -1.25 -3.30 11.65
C PHE A 348 0.20 -2.97 12.04
N ASN A 349 0.46 -2.53 13.27
CA ASN A 349 1.82 -2.46 13.81
C ASN A 349 2.55 -3.81 13.70
N ASN A 350 1.81 -4.91 13.77
CA ASN A 350 2.35 -6.25 13.53
C ASN A 350 2.78 -6.46 12.08
N ASN A 351 2.14 -5.79 11.12
CA ASN A 351 2.56 -5.81 9.73
C ASN A 351 3.85 -5.01 9.50
N SER A 352 4.02 -3.82 10.13
CA SER A 352 5.27 -3.07 10.09
C SER A 352 6.44 -3.92 10.63
N ARG A 353 6.20 -4.68 11.70
CA ARG A 353 7.20 -5.56 12.29
C ARG A 353 7.45 -6.84 11.49
N GLY A 354 6.39 -7.47 11.01
CA GLY A 354 6.46 -8.78 10.35
C GLY A 354 6.69 -8.69 8.84
N VAL A 355 6.01 -7.77 8.16
CA VAL A 355 6.04 -7.67 6.69
C VAL A 355 7.08 -6.65 6.23
N GLN A 356 7.24 -5.53 6.94
CA GLN A 356 8.14 -4.44 6.54
C GLN A 356 9.48 -4.48 7.26
N GLY A 357 9.66 -5.37 8.24
CA GLY A 357 10.91 -5.55 8.98
C GLY A 357 11.27 -4.39 9.91
N GLY A 358 10.33 -3.51 10.22
CA GLY A 358 10.49 -2.43 11.17
C GLY A 358 10.32 -2.89 12.63
N THR A 359 10.58 -1.98 13.57
CA THR A 359 10.32 -2.21 15.01
C THR A 359 8.89 -1.85 15.43
N GLY A 360 8.16 -1.12 14.57
CA GLY A 360 6.81 -0.65 14.79
C GLY A 360 6.73 0.66 15.56
N PHE A 361 5.51 1.14 15.78
CA PHE A 361 5.18 2.42 16.41
C PHE A 361 4.62 2.30 17.83
N ALA A 362 4.58 1.11 18.41
CA ALA A 362 4.15 0.93 19.79
C ALA A 362 5.37 0.73 20.69
N ALA A 363 5.51 1.58 21.69
CA ALA A 363 6.59 1.52 22.67
C ALA A 363 6.62 0.16 23.40
N ASN A 364 5.44 -0.42 23.63
CA ASN A 364 5.31 -1.78 24.14
C ASN A 364 4.55 -2.65 23.13
N PRO A 365 5.25 -3.40 22.27
CA PRO A 365 4.60 -4.22 21.24
C PRO A 365 3.73 -5.35 21.81
N THR A 366 3.89 -5.71 23.09
CA THR A 366 3.03 -6.71 23.75
C THR A 366 1.63 -6.19 24.04
N LEU A 367 1.44 -4.88 24.01
CA LEU A 367 0.11 -4.25 24.15
C LEU A 367 -0.67 -4.24 22.84
N VAL A 368 0.01 -4.41 21.69
CA VAL A 368 -0.64 -4.50 20.39
C VAL A 368 -1.11 -5.94 20.20
N ARG A 369 -2.39 -6.14 20.27
CA ARG A 369 -3.04 -7.45 20.08
C ARG A 369 -3.81 -7.48 18.78
N ASP A 370 -3.86 -8.65 18.18
CA ASP A 370 -4.83 -8.93 17.15
C ASP A 370 -6.22 -8.78 17.77
N HIS A 371 -7.05 -7.90 17.21
CA HIS A 371 -8.43 -7.63 17.65
C HIS A 371 -8.59 -6.96 19.03
N GLY A 372 -7.52 -6.42 19.61
CA GLY A 372 -7.61 -5.71 20.90
C GLY A 372 -8.05 -4.26 20.78
N PRO A 373 -8.39 -3.65 21.93
CA PRO A 373 -8.57 -2.21 22.02
C PRO A 373 -7.24 -1.53 21.72
N THR A 374 -7.26 -0.45 20.98
CA THR A 374 -6.06 0.02 20.30
C THR A 374 -5.86 1.51 20.38
N HIS A 375 -6.94 2.26 20.60
CA HIS A 375 -6.83 3.70 20.80
C HIS A 375 -6.08 4.00 22.11
N GLY A 376 -5.09 4.88 22.03
CA GLY A 376 -4.23 5.27 23.15
C GLY A 376 -3.01 4.36 23.37
N VAL A 377 -2.85 3.28 22.62
CA VAL A 377 -1.65 2.42 22.68
C VAL A 377 -0.46 3.07 21.98
N SER A 378 -0.73 3.76 20.86
CA SER A 378 0.26 4.50 20.10
C SER A 378 -0.40 5.74 19.49
N GLU A 379 0.06 6.91 19.90
CA GLU A 379 -0.45 8.16 19.33
C GLU A 379 -0.14 8.28 17.84
N ALA A 380 0.99 7.75 17.38
CA ALA A 380 1.32 7.71 15.96
C ALA A 380 0.26 6.94 15.15
N LEU A 381 -0.14 5.75 15.62
CA LEU A 381 -1.13 4.92 14.94
C LEU A 381 -2.56 5.48 15.10
N ASP A 382 -2.86 6.15 16.20
CA ASP A 382 -4.14 6.86 16.37
C ASP A 382 -4.26 8.03 15.39
N LEU A 383 -3.18 8.77 15.17
CA LEU A 383 -3.14 9.86 14.18
C LEU A 383 -3.19 9.33 12.74
N GLU A 384 -2.53 8.21 12.47
CA GLU A 384 -2.65 7.52 11.18
C GLU A 384 -4.09 7.08 10.93
N THR A 385 -4.76 6.54 11.94
CA THR A 385 -6.19 6.17 11.92
C THR A 385 -7.05 7.40 11.57
N LEU A 386 -6.78 8.53 12.20
CA LEU A 386 -7.47 9.79 11.92
C LEU A 386 -7.29 10.22 10.46
N TRP A 387 -6.06 10.12 9.93
CA TRP A 387 -5.78 10.44 8.54
C TRP A 387 -6.47 9.48 7.57
N ILE A 388 -6.43 8.17 7.81
CA ILE A 388 -7.14 7.16 7.01
C ILE A 388 -8.64 7.47 6.96
N GLY A 389 -9.24 7.85 8.10
CA GLY A 389 -10.64 8.27 8.18
C GLY A 389 -10.95 9.53 7.34
N SER A 390 -9.95 10.30 6.96
CA SER A 390 -10.08 11.47 6.10
C SER A 390 -10.01 11.19 4.61
N ILE A 391 -9.58 9.98 4.20
CA ILE A 391 -9.46 9.60 2.79
C ILE A 391 -10.83 9.69 2.10
N ARG A 392 -10.82 10.18 0.88
CA ARG A 392 -12.03 10.33 0.07
C ARG A 392 -12.02 9.35 -1.08
N THR A 393 -13.16 8.71 -1.29
CA THR A 393 -13.40 7.92 -2.49
C THR A 393 -13.36 8.83 -3.73
N LEU A 394 -12.81 8.31 -4.81
CA LEU A 394 -12.84 9.00 -6.10
C LEU A 394 -14.29 9.25 -6.53
N SER A 395 -14.55 10.45 -7.05
CA SER A 395 -15.86 10.75 -7.63
C SER A 395 -16.09 9.96 -8.91
N MET A 396 -17.24 9.32 -8.99
CA MET A 396 -17.61 8.50 -10.14
C MET A 396 -18.53 9.26 -11.10
N PRO A 397 -18.38 9.03 -12.42
CA PRO A 397 -19.35 9.55 -13.37
C PRO A 397 -20.74 8.97 -13.08
N GLN A 398 -21.72 9.83 -12.93
CA GLN A 398 -23.11 9.44 -12.76
C GLN A 398 -23.77 9.33 -14.13
N THR A 399 -24.40 8.18 -14.38
CA THR A 399 -25.16 7.91 -15.62
C THR A 399 -26.65 7.85 -15.33
N ALA A 400 -27.49 8.03 -16.33
CA ALA A 400 -28.93 7.87 -16.17
C ALA A 400 -29.30 6.39 -15.94
N GLY A 401 -30.40 6.16 -15.22
CA GLY A 401 -30.97 4.81 -15.05
C GLY A 401 -30.31 3.95 -13.97
N LEU A 402 -29.57 4.55 -13.05
CA LEU A 402 -28.92 3.81 -11.93
C LEU A 402 -29.94 3.13 -11.01
N ASP A 403 -31.19 3.62 -10.95
CA ASP A 403 -32.24 3.07 -10.07
C ASP A 403 -32.53 1.58 -10.35
N LYS A 404 -32.45 1.15 -11.62
CA LYS A 404 -32.64 -0.26 -11.98
C LYS A 404 -31.50 -1.13 -11.42
N GLY A 405 -30.27 -0.65 -11.51
CA GLY A 405 -29.10 -1.34 -10.95
C GLY A 405 -29.13 -1.34 -9.42
N ARG A 406 -29.58 -0.23 -8.84
CA ARG A 406 -29.79 -0.10 -7.39
C ARG A 406 -30.81 -1.12 -6.89
N ALA A 407 -31.94 -1.33 -7.59
CA ALA A 407 -32.95 -2.32 -7.21
C ALA A 407 -32.40 -3.75 -7.26
N VAL A 408 -31.63 -4.09 -8.30
CA VAL A 408 -30.96 -5.39 -8.40
C VAL A 408 -29.97 -5.57 -7.24
N PHE A 409 -29.19 -4.55 -6.93
CA PHE A 409 -28.23 -4.58 -5.82
C PHE A 409 -28.94 -4.76 -4.48
N GLU A 410 -30.01 -4.04 -4.23
CA GLU A 410 -30.80 -4.13 -2.99
C GLU A 410 -31.33 -5.55 -2.78
N GLN A 411 -31.82 -6.17 -3.83
CA GLN A 411 -32.41 -7.51 -3.78
C GLN A 411 -31.37 -8.62 -3.53
N HIS A 412 -30.16 -8.51 -4.14
CA HIS A 412 -29.22 -9.63 -4.21
C HIS A 412 -27.89 -9.40 -3.50
N CYS A 413 -27.50 -8.15 -3.23
CA CYS A 413 -26.15 -7.82 -2.80
C CYS A 413 -26.11 -7.07 -1.45
N ALA A 414 -27.14 -6.24 -1.16
CA ALA A 414 -27.12 -5.32 -0.03
C ALA A 414 -27.01 -6.03 1.33
N LYS A 415 -27.48 -7.28 1.47
CA LYS A 415 -27.30 -8.06 2.69
C LYS A 415 -25.84 -8.11 3.15
N CYS A 416 -24.93 -8.36 2.23
CA CYS A 416 -23.49 -8.44 2.48
C CYS A 416 -22.76 -7.14 2.17
N HIS A 417 -23.13 -6.45 1.09
CA HIS A 417 -22.45 -5.25 0.58
C HIS A 417 -23.22 -3.93 0.83
N GLY A 418 -24.20 -3.93 1.75
CA GLY A 418 -24.84 -2.72 2.25
C GLY A 418 -24.03 -2.06 3.37
N GLY A 419 -24.68 -1.13 4.09
CA GLY A 419 -24.06 -0.36 5.17
C GLY A 419 -23.30 0.86 4.69
N ALA A 420 -22.96 1.72 5.63
CA ALA A 420 -22.30 3.01 5.35
C ALA A 420 -20.94 2.89 4.63
N LYS A 421 -20.31 1.72 4.71
CA LYS A 421 -19.04 1.39 4.06
C LYS A 421 -19.19 0.47 2.85
N TRP A 422 -20.42 0.19 2.42
CA TRP A 422 -20.72 -0.76 1.34
C TRP A 422 -20.15 -2.15 1.60
N THR A 423 -20.21 -2.57 2.85
CA THR A 423 -19.84 -3.88 3.37
C THR A 423 -20.49 -4.11 4.74
N LYS A 424 -20.88 -5.34 5.02
CA LYS A 424 -21.31 -5.75 6.38
C LYS A 424 -20.14 -5.87 7.36
N SER A 425 -18.89 -5.85 6.86
CA SER A 425 -17.71 -6.00 7.69
C SER A 425 -17.59 -4.84 8.68
N GLN A 426 -17.68 -5.16 9.97
CA GLN A 426 -17.64 -4.18 11.05
C GLN A 426 -16.98 -4.76 12.30
N VAL A 427 -16.19 -3.92 12.99
CA VAL A 427 -15.78 -4.21 14.36
C VAL A 427 -16.93 -3.83 15.28
N LEU A 428 -17.49 -4.80 15.98
CA LEU A 428 -18.65 -4.62 16.88
C LEU A 428 -18.25 -4.57 18.35
N TYR A 429 -17.02 -4.86 18.71
CA TYR A 429 -16.50 -4.68 20.07
C TYR A 429 -16.10 -3.21 20.30
N ARG A 430 -16.22 -2.79 21.56
CA ARG A 430 -15.81 -1.44 21.96
C ARG A 430 -14.31 -1.36 22.14
N ASP A 431 -13.74 -0.27 21.69
CA ASP A 431 -12.37 0.10 22.01
C ASP A 431 -12.29 0.45 23.49
N ASN A 432 -11.65 -0.41 24.29
CA ASN A 432 -11.49 -0.19 25.72
C ASN A 432 -10.02 -0.34 26.14
N PRO A 433 -9.32 0.78 26.38
CA PRO A 433 -7.92 0.75 26.80
C PRO A 433 -7.67 -0.04 28.09
N ALA A 434 -8.66 -0.15 28.98
CA ALA A 434 -8.54 -0.94 30.18
C ALA A 434 -8.53 -2.46 29.93
N LEU A 435 -8.96 -2.90 28.75
CA LEU A 435 -8.98 -4.29 28.34
C LEU A 435 -7.70 -4.74 27.64
N VAL A 436 -6.62 -4.00 27.75
CA VAL A 436 -5.30 -4.39 27.20
C VAL A 436 -4.90 -5.82 27.62
N ASN A 437 -5.41 -6.31 28.75
CA ASN A 437 -5.30 -7.69 29.21
C ASN A 437 -6.61 -8.50 29.04
N GLY A 438 -7.71 -7.87 28.67
CA GLY A 438 -8.98 -8.51 28.43
C GLY A 438 -9.03 -9.16 27.05
N ALA A 439 -9.66 -10.30 26.95
CA ALA A 439 -9.93 -10.90 25.68
C ALA A 439 -10.97 -10.05 24.92
N ALA A 440 -10.84 -9.97 23.61
CA ALA A 440 -11.92 -9.48 22.73
C ALA A 440 -13.25 -10.25 22.94
N SER A 441 -13.22 -11.27 23.78
CA SER A 441 -14.30 -12.18 24.14
C SER A 441 -15.39 -11.54 25.00
N ASP A 442 -15.18 -10.43 25.67
CA ASP A 442 -16.22 -9.84 26.51
C ASP A 442 -17.36 -9.19 25.70
N GLN A 443 -17.22 -9.12 24.38
CA GLN A 443 -18.23 -8.65 23.43
C GLN A 443 -18.83 -9.79 22.56
N GLY A 444 -18.51 -11.04 22.85
CA GLY A 444 -19.04 -12.19 22.09
C GLY A 444 -18.40 -12.40 20.72
N VAL A 445 -17.27 -11.76 20.43
CA VAL A 445 -16.51 -12.00 19.19
C VAL A 445 -15.84 -13.37 19.26
N GLN A 446 -16.14 -14.23 18.30
CA GLN A 446 -15.53 -15.56 18.19
C GLN A 446 -14.42 -15.54 17.16
N LEU A 447 -13.26 -16.01 17.55
CA LEU A 447 -12.11 -16.18 16.67
C LEU A 447 -12.12 -17.56 16.00
N ALA A 448 -11.52 -17.64 14.81
CA ALA A 448 -11.37 -18.92 14.15
C ALA A 448 -10.47 -19.87 14.94
N ALA A 449 -10.85 -21.13 14.99
CA ALA A 449 -10.09 -22.17 15.66
C ALA A 449 -8.83 -22.61 14.88
N ASP A 450 -8.58 -22.08 13.69
CA ASP A 450 -7.47 -22.46 12.79
C ASP A 450 -6.09 -21.90 13.19
N GLY A 451 -6.01 -21.23 14.34
CA GLY A 451 -4.78 -20.60 14.82
C GLY A 451 -4.39 -19.31 14.08
N GLY A 452 -5.13 -18.92 13.06
CA GLY A 452 -4.88 -17.70 12.28
C GLY A 452 -5.49 -16.44 12.88
N GLY A 453 -6.30 -16.55 13.92
CA GLY A 453 -6.92 -15.42 14.60
C GLY A 453 -8.00 -14.71 13.77
N GLN A 454 -8.68 -15.42 12.85
CA GLN A 454 -9.78 -14.83 12.07
C GLN A 454 -10.98 -14.50 12.94
N ILE A 455 -11.56 -13.32 12.73
CA ILE A 455 -12.88 -12.98 13.29
C ILE A 455 -13.95 -13.59 12.39
N LYS A 456 -14.59 -14.66 12.84
CA LYS A 456 -15.64 -15.34 12.06
C LYS A 456 -17.00 -14.73 12.25
N SER A 457 -17.38 -14.54 13.49
CA SER A 457 -18.74 -14.08 13.82
C SER A 457 -18.75 -13.26 15.11
N TYR A 458 -19.80 -12.49 15.23
CA TYR A 458 -20.19 -11.83 16.47
C TYR A 458 -21.52 -12.40 16.93
N THR A 459 -21.62 -12.77 18.20
CA THR A 459 -22.84 -13.31 18.78
C THR A 459 -23.37 -12.38 19.88
N ALA A 460 -24.64 -12.00 19.81
CA ALA A 460 -25.32 -11.22 20.83
C ALA A 460 -26.77 -11.66 20.93
N ASN A 461 -27.27 -11.79 22.15
CA ASN A 461 -28.68 -12.12 22.44
C ASN A 461 -29.19 -13.38 21.70
N GLY A 462 -28.32 -14.37 21.52
CA GLY A 462 -28.66 -15.62 20.83
C GLY A 462 -28.65 -15.53 19.29
N ASN A 463 -28.35 -14.39 18.72
CA ASN A 463 -28.17 -14.21 17.28
C ASN A 463 -26.70 -14.19 16.92
N SER A 464 -26.33 -14.66 15.72
CA SER A 464 -24.99 -14.63 15.19
C SER A 464 -24.94 -13.83 13.88
N LEU A 465 -23.89 -13.07 13.70
CA LEU A 465 -23.55 -12.36 12.47
C LEU A 465 -22.20 -12.85 11.98
N ASP A 466 -22.17 -13.52 10.84
CA ASP A 466 -20.95 -14.01 10.22
C ASP A 466 -20.32 -12.91 9.36
N PHE A 467 -19.02 -12.68 9.56
CA PHE A 467 -18.24 -11.72 8.79
C PHE A 467 -17.53 -12.36 7.59
N LEU A 468 -17.16 -13.64 7.71
CA LEU A 468 -16.58 -14.40 6.61
C LEU A 468 -17.70 -14.96 5.73
N VAL A 469 -17.56 -14.77 4.43
CA VAL A 469 -18.52 -15.31 3.45
C VAL A 469 -17.74 -16.11 2.42
N ASP A 470 -18.15 -17.37 2.26
CA ASP A 470 -17.67 -18.20 1.16
C ASP A 470 -18.52 -17.92 -0.08
N VAL A 471 -17.84 -17.41 -1.11
CA VAL A 471 -18.43 -17.13 -2.42
C VAL A 471 -17.78 -17.96 -3.52
N ASP A 472 -17.15 -19.10 -3.14
CA ASP A 472 -16.47 -20.06 -4.02
C ASP A 472 -15.25 -19.47 -4.75
N THR A 473 -14.53 -18.58 -4.07
CA THR A 473 -13.30 -17.98 -4.62
C THR A 473 -12.02 -18.53 -4.01
N TYR A 474 -12.11 -19.36 -2.97
CA TYR A 474 -10.98 -20.07 -2.39
C TYR A 474 -10.70 -21.35 -3.18
N ASP A 475 -9.51 -21.45 -3.77
CA ASP A 475 -9.07 -22.65 -4.49
C ASP A 475 -8.09 -23.50 -3.62
N PRO A 476 -8.57 -24.59 -3.04
CA PRO A 476 -7.71 -25.47 -2.24
C PRO A 476 -6.62 -26.19 -3.06
N GLY A 477 -6.74 -26.22 -4.39
CA GLY A 477 -5.74 -26.76 -5.30
C GLY A 477 -4.62 -25.77 -5.65
N ASN A 478 -4.81 -24.48 -5.35
CA ASN A 478 -3.82 -23.46 -5.61
C ASN A 478 -2.65 -23.56 -4.63
N LYS A 479 -1.45 -23.82 -5.14
CA LYS A 479 -0.23 -23.92 -4.32
C LYS A 479 0.09 -22.63 -3.55
N LEU A 480 -0.35 -21.48 -4.01
CA LEU A 480 -0.20 -20.20 -3.31
C LEU A 480 -1.10 -20.09 -2.08
N GLU A 481 -2.15 -20.88 -1.98
CA GLU A 481 -3.03 -20.98 -0.81
C GLU A 481 -2.53 -22.02 0.22
N ILE A 482 -1.32 -22.55 0.05
CA ILE A 482 -0.71 -23.52 0.99
C ILE A 482 0.39 -22.78 1.77
N LYS A 483 0.26 -22.78 3.10
CA LYS A 483 1.28 -22.24 4.00
C LYS A 483 2.56 -23.09 3.94
N ALA A 484 3.65 -22.49 4.36
CA ALA A 484 4.96 -23.14 4.43
C ALA A 484 4.99 -24.45 5.24
N ASN A 485 4.16 -24.57 6.27
CA ASN A 485 4.02 -25.76 7.08
C ASN A 485 3.10 -26.85 6.46
N GLY A 486 2.66 -26.66 5.20
CA GLY A 486 1.74 -27.56 4.51
C GLY A 486 0.26 -27.37 4.87
N GLN A 487 -0.06 -26.48 5.82
CA GLN A 487 -1.45 -26.14 6.13
C GLN A 487 -2.01 -25.21 5.06
N ARG A 488 -3.33 -25.20 4.92
CA ARG A 488 -4.02 -24.27 4.04
C ARG A 488 -3.95 -22.83 4.55
N ALA A 489 -3.90 -21.89 3.64
CA ALA A 489 -4.02 -20.48 3.96
C ALA A 489 -5.39 -20.15 4.55
N LEU A 490 -5.49 -18.98 5.19
CA LEU A 490 -6.77 -18.48 5.68
C LEU A 490 -7.68 -18.15 4.49
N GLY A 491 -8.90 -18.69 4.49
CA GLY A 491 -9.86 -18.50 3.39
C GLY A 491 -10.81 -19.67 3.21
N GLU A 492 -10.49 -20.86 3.77
CA GLU A 492 -11.37 -22.03 3.72
C GLU A 492 -12.75 -21.78 4.35
N SER A 493 -12.81 -20.87 5.33
CA SER A 493 -14.08 -20.44 5.96
C SER A 493 -14.72 -19.24 5.25
N GLY A 494 -14.21 -18.86 4.07
CA GLY A 494 -14.60 -17.67 3.36
C GLY A 494 -13.71 -16.46 3.65
N PHE A 495 -14.05 -15.34 3.03
CA PHE A 495 -13.33 -14.08 3.14
C PHE A 495 -14.18 -12.98 3.76
N ASN A 496 -13.51 -12.03 4.37
CA ASN A 496 -14.11 -10.79 4.84
C ASN A 496 -14.71 -10.02 3.66
N VAL A 497 -15.99 -9.68 3.78
CA VAL A 497 -16.71 -9.01 2.69
C VAL A 497 -16.06 -7.66 2.36
N PRO A 498 -15.54 -7.46 1.15
CA PRO A 498 -14.91 -6.20 0.78
C PRO A 498 -15.93 -5.09 0.59
N SER A 499 -15.51 -3.85 0.79
CA SER A 499 -16.29 -2.69 0.37
C SER A 499 -16.35 -2.60 -1.16
N LEU A 500 -17.47 -2.14 -1.67
CA LEU A 500 -17.65 -1.87 -3.10
C LEU A 500 -17.48 -0.38 -3.47
N LEU A 501 -17.09 0.47 -2.52
CA LEU A 501 -16.75 1.85 -2.83
C LEU A 501 -15.61 1.89 -3.86
N GLY A 502 -15.82 2.64 -4.93
CA GLY A 502 -14.82 2.81 -5.97
C GLY A 502 -14.47 1.53 -6.74
N VAL A 503 -15.30 0.49 -6.68
CA VAL A 503 -15.04 -0.83 -7.28
C VAL A 503 -14.62 -0.75 -8.76
N LYS A 504 -15.07 0.26 -9.50
CA LYS A 504 -14.65 0.53 -10.88
C LYS A 504 -13.13 0.64 -11.05
N TYR A 505 -12.42 1.16 -10.07
CA TYR A 505 -10.97 1.41 -10.13
C TYR A 505 -10.16 0.39 -9.31
N ASN A 506 -10.83 -0.58 -8.69
CA ASN A 506 -10.21 -1.55 -7.79
C ASN A 506 -10.00 -2.93 -8.44
N ALA A 507 -9.93 -2.97 -9.77
CA ALA A 507 -9.52 -4.18 -10.47
C ALA A 507 -8.01 -4.46 -10.28
N PRO A 508 -7.59 -5.75 -10.28
CA PRO A 508 -8.41 -6.95 -10.35
C PRO A 508 -9.22 -7.21 -9.07
N HIS A 509 -10.24 -8.05 -9.15
CA HIS A 509 -11.16 -8.32 -8.06
C HIS A 509 -10.87 -9.68 -7.40
N PHE A 510 -11.52 -9.93 -6.25
CA PHE A 510 -11.31 -11.01 -5.31
C PHE A 510 -10.00 -10.88 -4.53
N HIS A 511 -9.83 -11.75 -3.54
CA HIS A 511 -8.67 -11.76 -2.65
C HIS A 511 -7.35 -12.06 -3.39
N ASP A 512 -7.44 -12.82 -4.46
CA ASP A 512 -6.35 -13.30 -5.29
C ASP A 512 -6.21 -12.56 -6.64
N GLY A 513 -7.07 -11.58 -6.90
CA GLY A 513 -7.07 -10.84 -8.18
C GLY A 513 -7.53 -11.66 -9.38
N SER A 514 -8.21 -12.79 -9.19
CA SER A 514 -8.56 -13.74 -10.26
C SER A 514 -9.67 -13.29 -11.21
N ALA A 515 -10.22 -12.10 -11.02
CA ALA A 515 -11.20 -11.50 -11.92
C ALA A 515 -10.77 -10.09 -12.35
N ALA A 516 -10.45 -9.92 -13.62
CA ALA A 516 -10.03 -8.63 -14.17
C ALA A 516 -11.21 -7.66 -14.39
N THR A 517 -12.42 -8.16 -14.48
CA THR A 517 -13.63 -7.40 -14.79
C THR A 517 -14.82 -7.82 -13.93
N LEU A 518 -15.83 -6.94 -13.80
CA LEU A 518 -17.08 -7.29 -13.13
C LEU A 518 -17.81 -8.47 -13.80
N ASN A 519 -17.68 -8.65 -15.11
CA ASN A 519 -18.27 -9.81 -15.79
C ASN A 519 -17.64 -11.12 -15.35
N GLU A 520 -16.32 -11.12 -15.11
CA GLU A 520 -15.65 -12.30 -14.56
C GLU A 520 -16.05 -12.54 -13.10
N VAL A 521 -16.24 -11.47 -12.32
CA VAL A 521 -16.82 -11.57 -10.97
C VAL A 521 -18.19 -12.25 -11.05
N TYR A 522 -19.06 -11.84 -11.97
CA TYR A 522 -20.41 -12.42 -12.09
C TYR A 522 -20.38 -13.91 -12.44
N GLY A 523 -19.35 -14.36 -13.15
CA GLY A 523 -19.17 -15.77 -13.51
C GLY A 523 -18.68 -16.66 -12.36
N LYS A 524 -18.08 -16.08 -11.33
CA LYS A 524 -17.44 -16.81 -10.21
C LYS A 524 -18.18 -16.64 -8.88
N HIS A 525 -18.58 -15.42 -8.56
CA HIS A 525 -19.17 -15.06 -7.27
C HIS A 525 -20.53 -15.75 -7.06
N LEU A 526 -20.62 -16.58 -6.02
CA LEU A 526 -21.89 -17.20 -5.63
C LEU A 526 -22.77 -16.23 -4.84
N LEU A 527 -24.05 -16.25 -5.15
CA LEU A 527 -25.10 -15.63 -4.35
C LEU A 527 -25.63 -16.61 -3.30
N GLU A 528 -26.37 -16.11 -2.35
CA GLU A 528 -27.14 -16.92 -1.43
C GLU A 528 -28.03 -17.90 -2.22
N GLY A 529 -27.91 -19.20 -1.94
CA GLY A 529 -28.54 -20.25 -2.73
C GLY A 529 -27.62 -21.00 -3.70
N GLY A 530 -26.32 -20.64 -3.75
CA GLY A 530 -25.27 -21.43 -4.40
C GLY A 530 -25.18 -21.28 -5.93
N ASN A 531 -25.88 -20.31 -6.51
CA ASN A 531 -25.73 -19.99 -7.93
C ASN A 531 -24.86 -18.75 -8.13
N THR A 532 -24.10 -18.73 -9.22
CA THR A 532 -23.35 -17.53 -9.59
C THR A 532 -24.29 -16.39 -9.98
N ILE A 533 -23.79 -15.15 -9.84
CA ILE A 533 -24.53 -13.96 -10.30
C ILE A 533 -24.96 -14.11 -11.76
N ALA A 534 -24.08 -14.65 -12.62
CA ALA A 534 -24.36 -14.85 -14.04
C ALA A 534 -25.49 -15.87 -14.32
N LYS A 535 -25.68 -16.85 -13.43
CA LYS A 535 -26.78 -17.82 -13.54
C LYS A 535 -28.10 -17.29 -12.97
N THR A 536 -28.02 -16.39 -12.00
CA THR A 536 -29.19 -15.85 -11.31
C THR A 536 -29.80 -14.65 -12.02
N LEU A 537 -28.95 -13.74 -12.54
CA LEU A 537 -29.39 -12.49 -13.17
C LEU A 537 -29.35 -12.57 -14.69
N SER A 538 -30.35 -12.00 -15.33
CA SER A 538 -30.38 -11.81 -16.78
C SER A 538 -29.25 -10.89 -17.28
N VAL A 539 -28.95 -10.90 -18.56
CA VAL A 539 -27.96 -10.00 -19.18
C VAL A 539 -28.28 -8.52 -18.89
N THR A 540 -29.58 -8.16 -18.98
CA THR A 540 -30.03 -6.78 -18.70
C THR A 540 -29.82 -6.39 -17.24
N GLU A 541 -30.14 -7.25 -16.31
CA GLU A 541 -29.93 -6.99 -14.88
C GLU A 541 -28.45 -6.86 -14.54
N ARG A 542 -27.58 -7.70 -15.10
CA ARG A 542 -26.13 -7.58 -14.96
C ARG A 542 -25.60 -6.27 -15.52
N GLY A 543 -26.12 -5.82 -16.67
CA GLY A 543 -25.78 -4.52 -17.24
C GLY A 543 -26.18 -3.36 -16.33
N ASN A 544 -27.39 -3.40 -15.79
CA ASN A 544 -27.88 -2.40 -14.84
C ASN A 544 -27.06 -2.42 -13.54
N LEU A 545 -26.76 -3.60 -13.02
CA LEU A 545 -25.92 -3.77 -11.83
C LEU A 545 -24.51 -3.21 -12.05
N SER A 546 -23.88 -3.50 -13.19
CA SER A 546 -22.58 -2.96 -13.55
C SER A 546 -22.59 -1.43 -13.63
N ALA A 547 -23.62 -0.84 -14.20
CA ALA A 547 -23.76 0.62 -14.25
C ALA A 547 -23.84 1.22 -12.85
N PHE A 548 -24.61 0.63 -11.96
CA PHE A 548 -24.73 1.05 -10.57
C PHE A 548 -23.40 0.90 -9.81
N LEU A 549 -22.77 -0.26 -9.88
CA LEU A 549 -21.48 -0.54 -9.22
C LEU A 549 -20.38 0.42 -9.70
N ASN A 550 -20.32 0.70 -10.99
CA ASN A 550 -19.36 1.64 -11.56
C ASN A 550 -19.62 3.12 -11.18
N ALA A 551 -20.78 3.42 -10.64
CA ALA A 551 -21.15 4.74 -10.15
C ALA A 551 -21.03 4.90 -8.61
N LEU A 552 -20.67 3.82 -7.91
CA LEU A 552 -20.53 3.86 -6.44
C LEU A 552 -19.36 4.73 -6.01
N ASP A 553 -19.68 5.81 -5.32
CA ASP A 553 -18.73 6.72 -4.72
C ASP A 553 -19.16 7.13 -3.31
N GLY A 554 -18.39 8.02 -2.68
CA GLY A 554 -18.69 8.51 -1.34
C GLY A 554 -19.97 9.36 -1.20
N LYS A 555 -20.69 9.63 -2.28
CA LYS A 555 -21.96 10.37 -2.30
C LYS A 555 -23.17 9.43 -2.45
N ALA A 556 -22.93 8.19 -2.86
CA ALA A 556 -24.00 7.20 -3.01
C ALA A 556 -24.67 6.94 -1.66
N THR A 557 -26.01 6.98 -1.63
CA THR A 557 -26.78 6.67 -0.43
C THR A 557 -26.70 5.19 -0.12
N PRO A 558 -26.14 4.77 1.01
CA PRO A 558 -26.01 3.36 1.35
C PRO A 558 -27.39 2.71 1.57
N MET A 559 -27.41 1.39 1.48
CA MET A 559 -28.54 0.54 1.85
C MET A 559 -28.18 -0.21 3.12
N SER A 560 -29.17 -0.67 3.86
CA SER A 560 -28.96 -1.44 5.09
C SER A 560 -28.31 -2.79 4.79
N SER A 561 -27.25 -3.12 5.52
CA SER A 561 -26.63 -4.45 5.52
C SER A 561 -27.22 -5.35 6.61
N GLU A 562 -26.82 -6.61 6.60
CA GLU A 562 -27.11 -7.55 7.67
C GLU A 562 -26.52 -7.08 9.02
N ALA A 563 -25.34 -6.47 9.01
CA ALA A 563 -24.72 -5.93 10.22
C ALA A 563 -25.48 -4.75 10.81
N ASP A 564 -26.06 -3.89 9.97
CA ASP A 564 -26.88 -2.76 10.44
C ASP A 564 -28.18 -3.26 11.08
N LYS A 565 -28.80 -4.25 10.47
CA LYS A 565 -30.00 -4.92 11.04
C LYS A 565 -29.68 -5.61 12.36
N PHE A 566 -28.55 -6.28 12.44
CA PHE A 566 -28.08 -6.94 13.67
C PHE A 566 -27.88 -5.94 14.82
N ARG A 567 -27.38 -4.75 14.51
CA ARG A 567 -27.22 -3.64 15.47
C ARG A 567 -28.52 -2.87 15.77
N GLY A 568 -29.61 -3.18 15.08
CA GLY A 568 -30.86 -2.42 15.18
C GLY A 568 -30.78 -1.04 14.52
N LEU A 569 -29.87 -0.83 13.58
CA LEU A 569 -29.80 0.36 12.75
C LEU A 569 -30.67 0.17 11.49
N PRO A 570 -31.31 1.25 11.01
CA PRO A 570 -32.18 1.19 9.82
C PRO A 570 -31.40 0.90 8.53
#